data_2962264cbc540383345c36aee84669cb
#
_entry.id   2962264cbc540383345c36aee84669cb
#
_cell.length_a   1.000
_cell.length_b   1.000
_cell.length_c   1.000
_cell.angle_alpha   90.00
_cell.angle_beta   90.00
_cell.angle_gamma   90.00
#
_symmetry.space_group_name_H-M   'P 1'
#
loop_
_entity.id
_entity.type
_entity.pdbx_description
1 polymer ?
#
loop_
_entity_poly.entity_id
_entity_poly.type
_entity_poly.pdbx_seq_one_letter_code
_entity_poly.pdbx_strand_id
1 'polypeptide(L)'
;MFRNSIFQSNTFRLKLFQSTHFNPPFKNQSEVVYDISAYSNPTGGPLEISYGDYIEPISIYFSQGLANSSGLNLQDTEINDGFPMGQSYLPLTVNPEHMTRSSSAQSFLAAAASRPNIQVITSALATRLLFAPTKEGATPVVTGVEYSDVNGNLQEVTATKEVVLSDGAFGTPQLLMVSGIGPEKELAAQNIPVRVDLEAVGQNMWDHLFFGPVYEVTPNITTFSQFNANETLLLQDLMQYKNNQGELTGAISSMSAYQRVPSDILNTITGGEQLEALDPNWPHIQYEVIVCSFPSVLIPRTDIYWP
;
A
#
# COMPACT_ATOMS: atom_id res chain seq x y z
N MET A 1 0.52 22.37 0.94
CA MET A 1 -0.18 22.92 -0.23
C MET A 1 0.22 22.14 -1.48
N PHE A 2 -0.21 20.88 -1.58
CA PHE A 2 -0.08 20.05 -2.79
C PHE A 2 -1.41 20.09 -3.52
N ARG A 3 -1.63 21.14 -4.26
CA ARG A 3 -2.86 21.35 -5.03
C ARG A 3 -2.72 20.78 -6.45
N ASN A 4 -3.66 19.90 -6.77
CA ASN A 4 -4.27 19.73 -8.10
C ASN A 4 -3.43 19.33 -9.33
N SER A 5 -2.12 19.06 -9.26
CA SER A 5 -1.38 18.73 -10.49
C SER A 5 -0.99 17.24 -10.60
N ILE A 6 -1.20 16.45 -9.56
CA ILE A 6 -0.68 15.08 -9.53
C ILE A 6 -1.55 14.12 -10.35
N PHE A 7 -2.86 14.33 -10.37
CA PHE A 7 -3.80 13.42 -11.06
C PHE A 7 -4.27 13.89 -12.44
N GLN A 8 -3.93 15.10 -12.87
CA GLN A 8 -4.42 15.66 -14.14
C GLN A 8 -3.45 15.61 -15.32
N SER A 9 -2.19 15.19 -15.14
CA SER A 9 -1.28 15.13 -16.28
C SER A 9 -1.02 13.69 -16.70
N ASN A 10 -1.25 13.39 -17.97
CA ASN A 10 -0.80 12.15 -18.61
C ASN A 10 0.68 11.83 -18.32
N THR A 11 1.48 12.87 -18.08
CA THR A 11 2.92 12.77 -17.74
C THR A 11 3.17 12.15 -16.38
N PHE A 12 2.28 12.33 -15.38
CA PHE A 12 2.44 11.69 -14.07
C PHE A 12 2.05 10.21 -14.12
N ARG A 13 0.96 9.88 -14.80
CA ARG A 13 0.57 8.48 -15.07
C ARG A 13 1.72 7.74 -15.76
N LEU A 14 2.31 8.33 -16.79
CA LEU A 14 3.46 7.79 -17.52
C LEU A 14 4.65 7.46 -16.61
N LYS A 15 4.94 8.26 -15.59
CA LYS A 15 6.07 8.04 -14.68
C LYS A 15 5.77 6.97 -13.62
N LEU A 16 4.55 6.91 -13.12
CA LEU A 16 4.18 5.98 -12.04
C LEU A 16 4.30 4.52 -12.47
N PHE A 17 3.94 4.20 -13.71
CA PHE A 17 3.92 2.83 -14.23
C PHE A 17 5.11 2.46 -15.14
N GLN A 18 6.12 3.31 -15.28
CA GLN A 18 7.30 3.00 -16.10
C GLN A 18 8.14 1.83 -15.57
N SER A 19 8.07 1.57 -14.28
CA SER A 19 8.82 0.49 -13.62
C SER A 19 8.02 -0.79 -13.45
N THR A 20 6.81 -0.86 -14.03
CA THR A 20 5.92 -2.00 -13.88
C THR A 20 5.88 -2.86 -15.16
N HIS A 21 5.58 -4.14 -14.96
CA HIS A 21 5.25 -5.10 -15.99
C HIS A 21 3.82 -5.59 -15.73
N PHE A 22 2.88 -5.22 -16.59
CA PHE A 22 1.49 -5.61 -16.46
C PHE A 22 1.24 -6.95 -17.13
N ASN A 23 0.60 -7.84 -16.40
CA ASN A 23 0.14 -9.13 -16.88
C ASN A 23 -1.38 -9.15 -16.95
N PRO A 24 -1.96 -9.47 -18.10
CA PRO A 24 -3.41 -9.55 -18.24
C PRO A 24 -4.00 -10.63 -17.33
N PRO A 25 -5.31 -10.58 -17.03
CA PRO A 25 -6.01 -11.60 -16.25
C PRO A 25 -5.83 -12.99 -16.84
N PHE A 26 -5.92 -14.02 -16.01
CA PHE A 26 -5.91 -15.41 -16.46
C PHE A 26 -7.08 -15.70 -17.43
N LYS A 27 -6.90 -16.64 -18.34
CA LYS A 27 -7.88 -16.94 -19.38
C LYS A 27 -9.25 -17.41 -18.86
N ASN A 28 -9.28 -17.95 -17.64
CA ASN A 28 -10.50 -18.36 -16.94
C ASN A 28 -11.22 -17.21 -16.22
N GLN A 29 -10.67 -15.99 -16.27
CA GLN A 29 -11.19 -14.78 -15.63
C GLN A 29 -11.72 -13.79 -16.67
N SER A 30 -12.60 -14.24 -17.54
CA SER A 30 -13.18 -13.43 -18.63
C SER A 30 -14.05 -12.26 -18.12
N GLU A 31 -14.45 -12.30 -16.87
CA GLU A 31 -15.21 -11.24 -16.19
C GLU A 31 -14.34 -10.06 -15.75
N VAL A 32 -13.01 -10.23 -15.66
CA VAL A 32 -12.10 -9.16 -15.27
C VAL A 32 -11.88 -8.21 -16.43
N VAL A 33 -12.44 -7.03 -16.31
CA VAL A 33 -12.25 -5.95 -17.27
C VAL A 33 -10.95 -5.23 -16.98
N TYR A 34 -10.12 -5.00 -17.97
CA TYR A 34 -8.86 -4.29 -17.86
C TYR A 34 -8.56 -3.48 -19.13
N ASP A 35 -7.79 -2.42 -18.96
CA ASP A 35 -7.30 -1.59 -20.07
C ASP A 35 -5.78 -1.45 -20.00
N ILE A 36 -5.09 -2.12 -20.90
CA ILE A 36 -3.63 -2.08 -20.98
C ILE A 36 -3.10 -0.67 -21.25
N SER A 37 -3.90 0.21 -21.83
CA SER A 37 -3.52 1.61 -22.08
C SER A 37 -3.41 2.44 -20.81
N ALA A 38 -3.98 1.97 -19.69
CA ALA A 38 -3.79 2.55 -18.36
C ALA A 38 -2.32 2.46 -17.90
N TYR A 39 -1.54 1.55 -18.47
CA TYR A 39 -0.12 1.32 -18.16
C TYR A 39 0.75 1.87 -19.28
N SER A 40 1.53 2.88 -19.00
CA SER A 40 2.35 3.60 -20.00
C SER A 40 3.49 2.78 -20.60
N ASN A 41 3.95 1.77 -19.89
CA ASN A 41 4.98 0.84 -20.36
C ASN A 41 4.67 -0.55 -19.80
N PRO A 42 3.64 -1.23 -20.30
CA PRO A 42 3.12 -2.45 -19.70
C PRO A 42 4.12 -3.62 -19.67
N THR A 43 5.21 -3.54 -20.43
CA THR A 43 6.22 -4.63 -20.50
C THR A 43 7.62 -4.20 -20.05
N GLY A 44 7.78 -2.97 -19.55
CA GLY A 44 9.12 -2.38 -19.44
C GLY A 44 9.77 -2.41 -18.06
N GLY A 45 9.03 -2.71 -17.00
CA GLY A 45 9.54 -2.66 -15.64
C GLY A 45 9.76 -4.03 -15.00
N PRO A 46 10.55 -4.10 -13.93
CA PRO A 46 10.78 -5.35 -13.20
C PRO A 46 9.69 -5.66 -12.16
N LEU A 47 8.81 -4.72 -11.83
CA LEU A 47 7.74 -4.90 -10.85
C LEU A 47 6.53 -5.50 -11.54
N GLU A 48 6.21 -6.75 -11.22
CA GLU A 48 5.07 -7.45 -11.78
C GLU A 48 3.75 -6.93 -11.19
N ILE A 49 2.79 -6.68 -12.07
CA ILE A 49 1.39 -6.39 -11.71
C ILE A 49 0.53 -7.41 -12.42
N SER A 50 -0.37 -8.04 -11.70
CA SER A 50 -1.35 -8.97 -12.25
C SER A 50 -2.60 -9.00 -11.37
N TYR A 51 -3.57 -9.81 -11.76
CA TYR A 51 -4.73 -10.13 -10.92
C TYR A 51 -4.46 -11.42 -10.13
N GLY A 52 -5.14 -11.60 -8.98
CA GLY A 52 -5.15 -12.89 -8.29
C GLY A 52 -5.75 -13.98 -9.18
N ASP A 53 -5.27 -15.23 -9.08
CA ASP A 53 -5.84 -16.34 -9.86
C ASP A 53 -7.18 -16.86 -9.29
N TYR A 54 -7.51 -16.47 -8.08
CA TYR A 54 -8.78 -16.79 -7.43
C TYR A 54 -9.54 -15.50 -7.11
N ILE A 55 -10.82 -15.47 -7.48
CA ILE A 55 -11.77 -14.42 -7.12
C ILE A 55 -12.73 -14.98 -6.09
N GLU A 56 -12.83 -14.35 -4.95
CA GLU A 56 -13.69 -14.80 -3.85
C GLU A 56 -15.18 -14.70 -4.30
N PRO A 57 -15.97 -15.75 -4.15
CA PRO A 57 -17.38 -15.74 -4.53
C PRO A 57 -18.18 -14.61 -3.88
N ILE A 58 -17.83 -14.20 -2.67
CA ILE A 58 -18.47 -13.09 -1.96
C ILE A 58 -18.31 -11.76 -2.71
N SER A 59 -17.21 -11.56 -3.44
CA SER A 59 -16.99 -10.36 -4.25
C SER A 59 -18.05 -10.17 -5.32
N ILE A 60 -18.54 -11.26 -5.90
CA ILE A 60 -19.63 -11.22 -6.90
C ILE A 60 -20.94 -10.78 -6.25
N TYR A 61 -21.28 -11.33 -5.09
CA TYR A 61 -22.48 -10.93 -4.35
C TYR A 61 -22.39 -9.47 -3.86
N PHE A 62 -21.23 -9.05 -3.41
CA PHE A 62 -20.98 -7.68 -3.00
C PHE A 62 -21.16 -6.71 -4.19
N SER A 63 -20.56 -7.03 -5.32
CA SER A 63 -20.71 -6.28 -6.57
C SER A 63 -22.18 -6.13 -6.99
N GLN A 64 -22.93 -7.21 -7.00
CA GLN A 64 -24.36 -7.18 -7.30
C GLN A 64 -25.15 -6.35 -6.29
N GLY A 65 -24.82 -6.46 -5.01
CA GLY A 65 -25.41 -5.67 -3.93
C GLY A 65 -25.19 -4.17 -4.13
N LEU A 66 -23.99 -3.76 -4.44
CA LEU A 66 -23.65 -2.34 -4.72
C LEU A 66 -24.36 -1.83 -5.98
N ALA A 67 -24.38 -2.60 -7.06
CA ALA A 67 -25.08 -2.22 -8.27
C ALA A 67 -26.59 -2.01 -8.01
N ASN A 68 -27.21 -2.91 -7.27
CA ASN A 68 -28.65 -2.87 -6.98
C ASN A 68 -29.02 -1.76 -5.97
N SER A 69 -28.19 -1.50 -4.97
CA SER A 69 -28.51 -0.55 -3.88
C SER A 69 -28.08 0.89 -4.16
N SER A 70 -26.96 1.07 -4.84
CA SER A 70 -26.32 2.37 -5.01
C SER A 70 -26.11 2.76 -6.48
N GLY A 71 -26.47 1.90 -7.43
CA GLY A 71 -26.23 2.14 -8.84
C GLY A 71 -24.75 2.10 -9.25
N LEU A 72 -23.86 1.66 -8.36
CA LEU A 72 -22.44 1.47 -8.66
C LEU A 72 -22.28 0.22 -9.51
N ASN A 73 -22.13 0.39 -10.80
CA ASN A 73 -21.93 -0.70 -11.74
C ASN A 73 -20.46 -1.05 -11.89
N LEU A 74 -20.18 -2.27 -12.34
CA LEU A 74 -18.85 -2.66 -12.78
C LEU A 74 -18.44 -1.76 -13.95
N GLN A 75 -17.23 -1.22 -13.89
CA GLN A 75 -16.69 -0.35 -14.94
C GLN A 75 -16.31 -1.18 -16.18
N ASP A 76 -16.46 -0.54 -17.34
CA ASP A 76 -15.96 -1.06 -18.61
C ASP A 76 -14.48 -0.79 -18.82
N THR A 77 -13.85 -0.05 -17.89
CA THR A 77 -12.43 0.34 -17.90
C THR A 77 -11.78 -0.02 -16.57
N GLU A 78 -10.47 0.10 -16.51
CA GLU A 78 -9.69 -0.22 -15.33
C GLU A 78 -9.61 0.97 -14.37
N ILE A 79 -9.58 0.68 -13.06
CA ILE A 79 -9.43 1.66 -11.98
C ILE A 79 -8.20 2.58 -12.15
N ASN A 80 -7.15 2.10 -12.82
CA ASN A 80 -5.91 2.85 -13.04
C ASN A 80 -5.95 3.78 -14.26
N ASP A 81 -7.08 3.87 -14.95
CA ASP A 81 -7.26 4.79 -16.07
C ASP A 81 -7.38 6.27 -15.64
N GLY A 82 -7.53 6.52 -14.34
CA GLY A 82 -7.66 7.84 -13.71
C GLY A 82 -9.10 8.25 -13.41
N PHE A 83 -10.07 7.37 -13.65
CA PHE A 83 -11.48 7.57 -13.34
C PHE A 83 -11.98 6.42 -12.46
N PRO A 84 -11.67 6.42 -11.16
CA PRO A 84 -11.90 5.26 -10.30
C PRO A 84 -13.37 5.07 -9.89
N MET A 85 -14.31 5.93 -10.32
CA MET A 85 -15.70 5.91 -9.89
C MET A 85 -16.45 4.68 -10.41
N GLY A 86 -17.06 3.91 -9.52
CA GLY A 86 -17.74 2.65 -9.83
C GLY A 86 -17.02 1.46 -9.22
N GLN A 87 -17.26 0.27 -9.75
CA GLN A 87 -16.62 -0.96 -9.26
C GLN A 87 -15.55 -1.44 -10.25
N SER A 88 -14.47 -2.01 -9.73
CA SER A 88 -13.43 -2.62 -10.55
C SER A 88 -12.75 -3.78 -9.83
N TYR A 89 -12.26 -4.75 -10.59
CA TYR A 89 -11.29 -5.71 -10.07
C TYR A 89 -9.95 -5.03 -9.80
N LEU A 90 -9.27 -5.47 -8.74
CA LEU A 90 -8.04 -4.85 -8.29
C LEU A 90 -6.81 -5.54 -8.89
N PRO A 91 -6.01 -4.86 -9.70
CA PRO A 91 -4.68 -5.33 -10.04
C PRO A 91 -3.76 -5.23 -8.82
N LEU A 92 -2.95 -6.25 -8.62
CA LEU A 92 -2.08 -6.44 -7.47
C LEU A 92 -0.62 -6.44 -7.89
N THR A 93 0.28 -6.09 -7.00
CA THR A 93 1.73 -6.30 -7.20
C THR A 93 2.09 -7.76 -6.89
N VAL A 94 1.72 -8.64 -7.81
CA VAL A 94 1.86 -10.09 -7.72
C VAL A 94 2.51 -10.62 -8.99
N ASN A 95 3.45 -11.55 -8.83
CA ASN A 95 4.02 -12.31 -9.93
C ASN A 95 3.02 -13.40 -10.35
N PRO A 96 2.53 -13.40 -11.60
CA PRO A 96 1.48 -14.35 -12.04
C PRO A 96 1.98 -15.78 -12.21
N GLU A 97 3.28 -16.00 -12.36
CA GLU A 97 3.87 -17.32 -12.54
C GLU A 97 3.87 -18.14 -11.24
N HIS A 98 4.02 -17.44 -10.10
CA HIS A 98 4.17 -18.08 -8.79
C HIS A 98 3.14 -17.62 -7.76
N MET A 99 2.27 -16.69 -8.12
CA MET A 99 1.28 -16.05 -7.23
C MET A 99 1.90 -15.50 -5.93
N THR A 100 3.14 -15.03 -6.03
CA THR A 100 3.89 -14.45 -4.92
C THR A 100 3.93 -12.93 -5.04
N ARG A 101 4.08 -12.24 -3.89
CA ARG A 101 4.22 -10.78 -3.89
C ARG A 101 5.40 -10.34 -4.75
N SER A 102 5.16 -9.43 -5.69
CA SER A 102 6.20 -8.70 -6.39
C SER A 102 6.51 -7.42 -5.62
N SER A 103 7.68 -7.37 -5.00
CA SER A 103 8.15 -6.20 -4.25
C SER A 103 9.49 -5.72 -4.79
N SER A 104 10.02 -4.64 -4.23
CA SER A 104 11.36 -4.13 -4.59
C SER A 104 12.45 -5.19 -4.46
N ALA A 105 12.29 -6.14 -3.50
CA ALA A 105 13.25 -7.22 -3.30
C ALA A 105 13.22 -8.25 -4.44
N GLN A 106 12.02 -8.70 -4.85
CA GLN A 106 11.86 -9.68 -5.92
C GLN A 106 12.03 -9.09 -7.32
N SER A 107 11.89 -7.79 -7.47
CA SER A 107 12.01 -7.07 -8.74
C SER A 107 13.37 -6.40 -8.91
N PHE A 108 13.51 -5.19 -8.38
CA PHE A 108 14.72 -4.35 -8.59
C PHE A 108 15.97 -4.95 -7.96
N LEU A 109 15.88 -5.43 -6.71
CA LEU A 109 17.04 -6.01 -6.04
C LEU A 109 17.45 -7.32 -6.69
N ALA A 110 16.51 -8.19 -7.04
CA ALA A 110 16.81 -9.44 -7.74
C ALA A 110 17.50 -9.20 -9.08
N ALA A 111 17.02 -8.21 -9.86
CA ALA A 111 17.65 -7.80 -11.12
C ALA A 111 19.05 -7.20 -10.94
N ALA A 112 19.34 -6.66 -9.77
CA ALA A 112 20.62 -6.03 -9.46
C ALA A 112 21.59 -6.93 -8.68
N ALA A 113 21.14 -8.04 -8.13
CA ALA A 113 21.89 -8.87 -7.17
C ALA A 113 23.22 -9.41 -7.72
N SER A 114 23.33 -9.61 -9.04
CA SER A 114 24.58 -10.04 -9.67
C SER A 114 25.59 -8.93 -9.92
N ARG A 115 25.25 -7.68 -9.65
CA ARG A 115 26.13 -6.54 -9.88
C ARG A 115 27.21 -6.45 -8.79
N PRO A 116 28.51 -6.39 -9.14
CA PRO A 116 29.58 -6.40 -8.16
C PRO A 116 29.69 -5.10 -7.33
N ASN A 117 28.98 -4.06 -7.75
CA ASN A 117 28.97 -2.74 -7.08
C ASN A 117 27.78 -2.55 -6.12
N ILE A 118 27.02 -3.61 -5.84
CA ILE A 118 25.92 -3.60 -4.87
C ILE A 118 26.28 -4.55 -3.73
N GLN A 119 26.20 -4.02 -2.51
CA GLN A 119 26.32 -4.79 -1.27
C GLN A 119 25.07 -4.62 -0.44
N VAL A 120 24.46 -5.72 -0.02
CA VAL A 120 23.31 -5.73 0.88
C VAL A 120 23.76 -6.23 2.25
N ILE A 121 23.54 -5.43 3.27
CA ILE A 121 23.80 -5.78 4.67
C ILE A 121 22.45 -6.03 5.32
N THR A 122 22.18 -7.28 5.66
CA THR A 122 20.94 -7.68 6.34
C THR A 122 21.13 -7.73 7.86
N SER A 123 20.00 -7.78 8.60
CA SER A 123 20.03 -7.79 10.07
C SER A 123 20.84 -6.64 10.67
N ALA A 124 20.77 -5.49 10.01
CA ALA A 124 21.44 -4.26 10.38
C ALA A 124 20.39 -3.17 10.65
N LEU A 125 20.45 -2.56 11.81
CA LEU A 125 19.57 -1.46 12.20
C LEU A 125 20.34 -0.14 12.11
N ALA A 126 19.94 0.75 11.19
CA ALA A 126 20.49 2.11 11.13
C ALA A 126 20.13 2.87 12.43
N THR A 127 21.14 3.41 13.09
CA THR A 127 20.98 4.07 14.40
C THR A 127 21.04 5.57 14.30
N ARG A 128 21.86 6.10 13.39
CA ARG A 128 21.96 7.55 13.13
C ARG A 128 22.71 7.85 11.84
N LEU A 129 22.51 9.07 11.35
CA LEU A 129 23.34 9.65 10.30
C LEU A 129 24.65 10.21 10.87
N LEU A 130 25.72 10.08 10.10
CA LEU A 130 27.02 10.67 10.39
C LEU A 130 27.19 11.97 9.61
N PHE A 131 27.84 12.97 10.24
CA PHE A 131 27.99 14.28 9.64
C PHE A 131 29.46 14.70 9.63
N ALA A 132 29.85 15.43 8.61
CA ALA A 132 31.12 16.12 8.59
C ALA A 132 31.21 17.15 9.73
N PRO A 133 32.40 17.42 10.25
CA PRO A 133 32.62 18.56 11.14
C PRO A 133 32.13 19.85 10.48
N THR A 134 31.17 20.50 11.11
CA THR A 134 30.51 21.67 10.54
C THR A 134 30.84 22.92 11.35
N LYS A 135 31.20 24.02 10.67
CA LYS A 135 31.35 25.32 11.32
C LYS A 135 29.99 25.87 11.71
N GLU A 136 29.96 26.66 12.76
CA GLU A 136 28.74 27.34 13.20
C GLU A 136 28.09 28.11 12.03
N GLY A 137 26.77 27.91 11.82
CA GLY A 137 26.01 28.53 10.74
C GLY A 137 26.16 27.91 9.35
N ALA A 138 26.97 26.86 9.18
CA ALA A 138 27.07 26.16 7.91
C ALA A 138 26.07 24.99 7.82
N THR A 139 25.60 24.70 6.62
CA THR A 139 24.71 23.57 6.37
C THR A 139 25.39 22.24 6.70
N PRO A 140 24.82 21.40 7.56
CA PRO A 140 25.36 20.08 7.85
C PRO A 140 25.42 19.18 6.60
N VAL A 141 26.53 18.45 6.47
CA VAL A 141 26.75 17.51 5.37
C VAL A 141 26.78 16.10 5.92
N VAL A 142 25.87 15.23 5.44
CA VAL A 142 25.84 13.82 5.78
C VAL A 142 27.01 13.10 5.09
N THR A 143 27.78 12.34 5.86
CA THR A 143 28.96 11.60 5.39
C THR A 143 28.84 10.09 5.51
N GLY A 144 27.77 9.59 6.11
CA GLY A 144 27.57 8.16 6.28
C GLY A 144 26.42 7.82 7.21
N VAL A 145 26.38 6.57 7.58
CA VAL A 145 25.37 5.98 8.48
C VAL A 145 26.08 5.11 9.51
N GLU A 146 25.68 5.23 10.77
CA GLU A 146 25.98 4.26 11.82
C GLU A 146 24.84 3.24 11.88
N TYR A 147 25.19 1.98 12.03
CA TYR A 147 24.22 0.91 12.21
C TYR A 147 24.68 -0.12 13.23
N SER A 148 23.73 -0.79 13.88
CA SER A 148 23.97 -1.94 14.75
C SER A 148 23.90 -3.22 13.93
N ASP A 149 24.93 -4.05 14.00
CA ASP A 149 24.94 -5.37 13.35
C ASP A 149 24.10 -6.41 14.14
N VAL A 150 24.04 -7.64 13.64
CA VAL A 150 23.30 -8.74 14.24
C VAL A 150 23.75 -9.09 15.68
N ASN A 151 24.98 -8.73 16.05
CA ASN A 151 25.54 -8.95 17.38
C ASN A 151 25.37 -7.75 18.31
N GLY A 152 24.75 -6.68 17.84
CA GLY A 152 24.60 -5.42 18.57
C GLY A 152 25.83 -4.52 18.54
N ASN A 153 26.86 -4.81 17.73
CA ASN A 153 28.01 -3.95 17.60
C ASN A 153 27.71 -2.79 16.66
N LEU A 154 28.15 -1.59 17.05
CA LEU A 154 28.05 -0.41 16.19
C LEU A 154 29.11 -0.46 15.09
N GLN A 155 28.64 -0.24 13.87
CA GLN A 155 29.44 -0.17 12.66
C GLN A 155 29.14 1.14 11.93
N GLU A 156 30.08 1.60 11.12
CA GLU A 156 29.89 2.80 10.31
C GLU A 156 30.14 2.51 8.83
N VAL A 157 29.34 3.11 7.97
CA VAL A 157 29.58 3.13 6.53
C VAL A 157 29.60 4.56 6.03
N THR A 158 30.61 4.89 5.22
CA THR A 158 30.78 6.24 4.68
C THR A 158 30.16 6.35 3.29
N ALA A 159 29.57 7.51 3.00
CA ALA A 159 28.99 7.84 1.71
C ALA A 159 29.83 8.96 1.05
N THR A 160 30.19 8.77 -0.21
CA THR A 160 30.95 9.77 -0.98
C THR A 160 30.07 10.66 -1.86
N LYS A 161 28.79 10.29 -2.06
CA LYS A 161 27.84 11.05 -2.87
C LYS A 161 26.60 11.44 -2.08
N GLU A 162 25.83 10.46 -1.64
CA GLU A 162 24.55 10.66 -0.97
C GLU A 162 24.19 9.50 -0.07
N VAL A 163 23.27 9.74 0.86
CA VAL A 163 22.57 8.73 1.67
C VAL A 163 21.08 8.81 1.35
N VAL A 164 20.49 7.71 0.91
CA VAL A 164 19.05 7.62 0.63
C VAL A 164 18.38 6.91 1.79
N LEU A 165 17.38 7.56 2.39
CA LEU A 165 16.58 6.99 3.47
C LEU A 165 15.26 6.47 2.90
N SER A 166 14.99 5.18 3.11
CA SER A 166 13.79 4.50 2.64
C SER A 166 13.23 3.55 3.71
N ASP A 167 13.25 3.99 4.98
CA ASP A 167 12.89 3.19 6.15
C ASP A 167 11.38 3.18 6.43
N GLY A 168 10.58 3.67 5.47
CA GLY A 168 9.13 3.77 5.58
C GLY A 168 8.65 5.00 6.34
N ALA A 169 7.33 5.11 6.49
CA ALA A 169 6.66 6.29 7.05
C ALA A 169 7.02 6.56 8.52
N PHE A 170 7.35 5.54 9.28
CA PHE A 170 7.80 5.66 10.67
C PHE A 170 9.32 5.73 10.80
N GLY A 171 10.04 4.82 10.13
CA GLY A 171 11.50 4.70 10.30
C GLY A 171 12.28 5.90 9.76
N THR A 172 11.91 6.42 8.60
CA THR A 172 12.60 7.55 7.98
C THR A 172 12.58 8.82 8.86
N PRO A 173 11.41 9.31 9.34
CA PRO A 173 11.40 10.47 10.23
C PRO A 173 12.06 10.17 11.57
N GLN A 174 11.96 8.96 12.11
CA GLN A 174 12.64 8.57 13.33
C GLN A 174 14.16 8.68 13.16
N LEU A 175 14.72 8.10 12.10
CA LEU A 175 16.16 8.14 11.82
C LEU A 175 16.67 9.58 11.62
N LEU A 176 15.88 10.44 10.96
CA LEU A 176 16.17 11.86 10.84
C LEU A 176 16.22 12.54 12.23
N MET A 177 15.17 12.35 13.05
CA MET A 177 15.06 13.00 14.34
C MET A 177 16.16 12.55 15.32
N VAL A 178 16.47 11.26 15.42
CA VAL A 178 17.56 10.77 16.28
C VAL A 178 18.93 11.26 15.80
N SER A 179 19.01 11.70 14.55
CA SER A 179 20.21 12.30 13.94
C SER A 179 20.28 13.83 14.10
N GLY A 180 19.27 14.44 14.76
CA GLY A 180 19.22 15.88 15.02
C GLY A 180 18.56 16.69 13.89
N ILE A 181 17.81 16.05 13.00
CA ILE A 181 17.06 16.71 11.91
C ILE A 181 15.55 16.58 12.19
N GLY A 182 14.88 17.66 12.56
CA GLY A 182 13.46 17.64 12.90
C GLY A 182 13.03 18.89 13.64
N PRO A 183 11.80 18.94 14.17
CA PRO A 183 11.30 20.07 14.93
C PRO A 183 12.14 20.32 16.18
N GLU A 184 12.69 21.52 16.33
CA GLU A 184 13.58 21.88 17.43
C GLU A 184 12.96 21.54 18.79
N LYS A 185 11.70 21.87 18.99
CA LYS A 185 10.98 21.60 20.23
C LYS A 185 10.94 20.11 20.59
N GLU A 186 10.67 19.25 19.62
CA GLU A 186 10.59 17.79 19.81
C GLU A 186 11.98 17.21 20.11
N LEU A 187 13.00 17.65 19.36
CA LEU A 187 14.37 17.22 19.57
C LEU A 187 14.89 17.64 20.95
N ALA A 188 14.64 18.89 21.35
CA ALA A 188 15.04 19.40 22.66
C ALA A 188 14.36 18.64 23.81
N ALA A 189 13.09 18.25 23.66
CA ALA A 189 12.36 17.46 24.66
C ALA A 189 12.98 16.08 24.89
N GLN A 190 13.70 15.54 23.90
CA GLN A 190 14.41 14.27 23.98
C GLN A 190 15.91 14.42 24.24
N ASN A 191 16.39 15.64 24.53
CA ASN A 191 17.80 15.97 24.69
C ASN A 191 18.67 15.61 23.46
N ILE A 192 18.09 15.71 22.27
CA ILE A 192 18.79 15.50 21.00
C ILE A 192 19.31 16.85 20.50
N PRO A 193 20.62 17.01 20.26
CA PRO A 193 21.17 18.23 19.71
C PRO A 193 20.59 18.55 18.32
N VAL A 194 20.03 19.74 18.16
CA VAL A 194 19.46 20.21 16.89
C VAL A 194 20.59 20.48 15.90
N ARG A 195 20.57 19.82 14.78
CA ARG A 195 21.47 20.07 13.64
C ARG A 195 20.78 20.84 12.53
N VAL A 196 19.54 20.47 12.27
CA VAL A 196 18.67 21.14 11.31
C VAL A 196 17.29 21.21 11.92
N ASP A 197 16.80 22.41 12.16
CA ASP A 197 15.40 22.64 12.51
C ASP A 197 14.53 22.47 11.27
N LEU A 198 13.72 21.42 11.23
CA LEU A 198 12.86 21.06 10.10
C LEU A 198 11.48 20.59 10.60
N GLU A 199 10.58 21.54 10.76
CA GLU A 199 9.25 21.35 11.32
C GLU A 199 8.40 20.26 10.63
N ALA A 200 8.65 19.98 9.35
CA ALA A 200 7.86 19.01 8.59
C ALA A 200 8.19 17.54 8.90
N VAL A 201 9.34 17.26 9.54
CA VAL A 201 9.76 15.88 9.83
C VAL A 201 8.88 15.26 10.89
N GLY A 202 8.29 14.11 10.57
CA GLY A 202 7.38 13.39 11.46
C GLY A 202 5.99 14.02 11.60
N GLN A 203 5.66 15.03 10.79
CA GLN A 203 4.38 15.72 10.80
C GLN A 203 3.50 15.31 9.60
N ASN A 204 2.21 15.65 9.71
CA ASN A 204 1.22 15.43 8.63
C ASN A 204 1.16 13.97 8.14
N MET A 205 1.30 13.02 9.04
CA MET A 205 1.09 11.62 8.73
C MET A 205 -0.42 11.37 8.54
N TRP A 206 -0.76 10.77 7.41
CA TRP A 206 -2.13 10.40 7.06
C TRP A 206 -2.19 8.91 6.77
N ASP A 207 -3.29 8.29 7.17
CA ASP A 207 -3.62 6.92 6.83
C ASP A 207 -5.10 6.82 6.49
N HIS A 208 -5.50 5.77 5.79
CA HIS A 208 -6.88 5.51 5.48
C HIS A 208 -7.66 5.13 6.74
N LEU A 209 -8.82 5.76 6.94
CA LEU A 209 -9.79 5.26 7.89
C LEU A 209 -10.41 3.99 7.32
N PHE A 210 -10.28 2.91 8.07
CA PHE A 210 -10.85 1.63 7.71
C PHE A 210 -11.84 1.21 8.79
N PHE A 211 -13.09 1.01 8.40
CA PHE A 211 -14.15 0.52 9.28
C PHE A 211 -15.22 -0.16 8.44
N GLY A 212 -15.97 -1.06 9.07
CA GLY A 212 -17.08 -1.71 8.39
C GLY A 212 -17.79 -2.71 9.30
N PRO A 213 -19.02 -3.09 8.95
CA PRO A 213 -19.71 -4.16 9.64
C PRO A 213 -19.09 -5.51 9.31
N VAL A 214 -19.14 -6.43 10.27
CA VAL A 214 -18.74 -7.82 10.10
C VAL A 214 -20.01 -8.65 10.00
N TYR A 215 -20.11 -9.45 8.94
CA TYR A 215 -21.25 -10.33 8.70
C TYR A 215 -20.83 -11.80 8.80
N GLU A 216 -21.67 -12.61 9.36
CA GLU A 216 -21.55 -14.05 9.24
C GLU A 216 -22.04 -14.47 7.84
N VAL A 217 -21.21 -15.24 7.13
CA VAL A 217 -21.53 -15.76 5.82
C VAL A 217 -22.01 -17.20 5.90
N THR A 218 -22.75 -17.63 4.87
CA THR A 218 -23.23 -19.01 4.78
C THR A 218 -22.06 -20.00 4.70
N PRO A 219 -22.22 -21.26 5.14
CA PRO A 219 -21.14 -22.26 5.14
C PRO A 219 -20.52 -22.55 3.76
N ASN A 220 -21.17 -22.14 2.69
CA ASN A 220 -20.69 -22.38 1.32
C ASN A 220 -19.71 -21.32 0.81
N ILE A 221 -19.39 -20.30 1.64
CA ILE A 221 -18.40 -19.28 1.31
C ILE A 221 -17.21 -19.49 2.22
N THR A 222 -16.08 -19.85 1.63
CA THR A 222 -14.83 -19.96 2.38
C THR A 222 -14.28 -18.58 2.73
N THR A 223 -13.74 -18.47 3.93
CA THR A 223 -13.11 -17.23 4.42
C THR A 223 -11.74 -17.54 5.03
N PHE A 224 -10.84 -16.55 5.01
CA PHE A 224 -9.54 -16.69 5.67
C PHE A 224 -9.65 -17.01 7.18
N SER A 225 -10.76 -16.62 7.81
CA SER A 225 -11.01 -16.98 9.21
C SER A 225 -11.19 -18.50 9.42
N GLN A 226 -11.70 -19.20 8.40
CA GLN A 226 -11.85 -20.65 8.45
C GLN A 226 -10.50 -21.37 8.37
N PHE A 227 -9.52 -20.85 7.62
CA PHE A 227 -8.17 -21.40 7.61
C PHE A 227 -7.51 -21.32 8.99
N ASN A 228 -7.70 -20.23 9.72
CA ASN A 228 -7.19 -20.06 11.07
C ASN A 228 -7.86 -21.02 12.07
N ALA A 229 -9.09 -21.43 11.80
CA ALA A 229 -9.87 -22.34 12.64
C ALA A 229 -9.69 -23.81 12.27
N ASN A 230 -9.19 -24.12 11.06
CA ASN A 230 -9.10 -25.48 10.54
C ASN A 230 -7.77 -25.72 9.81
N GLU A 231 -6.82 -26.27 10.55
CA GLU A 231 -5.47 -26.57 10.02
C GLU A 231 -5.50 -27.52 8.81
N THR A 232 -6.45 -28.48 8.79
CA THR A 232 -6.56 -29.40 7.65
C THR A 232 -6.96 -28.66 6.37
N LEU A 233 -7.89 -27.72 6.47
CA LEU A 233 -8.32 -26.89 5.35
C LEU A 233 -7.15 -26.01 4.85
N LEU A 234 -6.43 -25.38 5.77
CA LEU A 234 -5.25 -24.58 5.44
C LEU A 234 -4.18 -25.41 4.73
N LEU A 235 -3.88 -26.62 5.23
CA LEU A 235 -2.89 -27.50 4.60
C LEU A 235 -3.31 -27.96 3.20
N GLN A 236 -4.59 -28.22 2.98
CA GLN A 236 -5.11 -28.57 1.68
C GLN A 236 -4.95 -27.41 0.69
N ASP A 237 -5.28 -26.19 1.09
CA ASP A 237 -5.16 -25.02 0.23
C ASP A 237 -3.70 -24.63 -0.01
N LEU A 238 -2.80 -24.80 0.96
CA LEU A 238 -1.36 -24.65 0.77
C LEU A 238 -0.78 -25.65 -0.26
N MET A 239 -1.34 -26.85 -0.35
CA MET A 239 -0.95 -27.81 -1.39
C MET A 239 -1.44 -27.37 -2.78
N GLN A 240 -2.63 -26.77 -2.86
CA GLN A 240 -3.15 -26.19 -4.10
C GLN A 240 -2.31 -24.97 -4.50
N TYR A 241 -2.00 -24.08 -3.55
CA TYR A 241 -1.16 -22.91 -3.79
C TYR A 241 0.20 -23.23 -4.40
N LYS A 242 0.85 -24.34 -4.00
CA LYS A 242 2.10 -24.81 -4.62
C LYS A 242 1.96 -25.13 -6.11
N ASN A 243 0.74 -25.35 -6.58
CA ASN A 243 0.42 -25.61 -7.98
C ASN A 243 -0.24 -24.39 -8.64
N ASN A 244 -0.14 -23.22 -8.04
CA ASN A 244 -0.82 -21.98 -8.45
C ASN A 244 -2.33 -22.15 -8.55
N GLN A 245 -2.94 -22.79 -7.57
CA GLN A 245 -4.38 -23.04 -7.48
C GLN A 245 -4.87 -22.74 -6.07
N GLY A 246 -6.20 -22.64 -5.91
CA GLY A 246 -6.83 -22.48 -4.61
C GLY A 246 -6.96 -21.02 -4.17
N GLU A 247 -7.56 -20.84 -3.01
CA GLU A 247 -7.97 -19.54 -2.50
C GLU A 247 -6.80 -18.65 -2.11
N LEU A 248 -5.66 -19.25 -1.71
CA LEU A 248 -4.44 -18.50 -1.37
C LEU A 248 -3.76 -17.86 -2.60
N THR A 249 -4.19 -18.16 -3.83
CA THR A 249 -3.74 -17.46 -5.04
C THR A 249 -4.51 -16.16 -5.30
N GLY A 250 -5.59 -15.93 -4.55
CA GLY A 250 -6.37 -14.71 -4.58
C GLY A 250 -5.82 -13.60 -3.68
N ALA A 251 -6.58 -12.53 -3.59
CA ALA A 251 -6.36 -11.44 -2.64
C ALA A 251 -7.32 -11.57 -1.44
N ILE A 252 -7.07 -10.79 -0.39
CA ILE A 252 -8.04 -10.62 0.70
C ILE A 252 -9.31 -9.92 0.19
N SER A 253 -9.17 -9.08 -0.84
CA SER A 253 -10.24 -8.43 -1.58
C SER A 253 -9.86 -8.40 -3.05
N SER A 254 -10.67 -8.99 -3.91
CA SER A 254 -10.44 -8.98 -5.36
C SER A 254 -11.11 -7.81 -6.07
N MET A 255 -12.02 -7.11 -5.40
CA MET A 255 -12.79 -6.00 -5.95
C MET A 255 -12.80 -4.81 -5.01
N SER A 256 -12.83 -3.62 -5.61
CA SER A 256 -13.07 -2.37 -4.91
C SER A 256 -14.13 -1.56 -5.64
N ALA A 257 -14.83 -0.71 -4.90
CA ALA A 257 -15.74 0.26 -5.48
C ALA A 257 -15.46 1.64 -4.91
N TYR A 258 -15.63 2.66 -5.74
CA TYR A 258 -15.38 4.06 -5.39
C TYR A 258 -16.61 4.90 -5.67
N GLN A 259 -16.98 5.72 -4.70
CA GLN A 259 -18.18 6.54 -4.77
C GLN A 259 -17.94 7.94 -4.21
N ARG A 260 -18.60 8.91 -4.82
CA ARG A 260 -18.88 10.18 -4.14
C ARG A 260 -20.14 10.03 -3.31
N VAL A 261 -20.09 10.53 -2.09
CA VAL A 261 -21.29 10.64 -1.25
C VAL A 261 -22.24 11.65 -1.89
N PRO A 262 -23.53 11.32 -2.05
CA PRO A 262 -24.52 12.26 -2.58
C PRO A 262 -24.57 13.57 -1.82
N SER A 263 -24.76 14.69 -2.53
CA SER A 263 -24.73 16.04 -1.94
C SER A 263 -25.81 16.26 -0.86
N ASP A 264 -26.95 15.60 -0.98
CA ASP A 264 -28.02 15.66 0.04
C ASP A 264 -27.56 15.03 1.37
N ILE A 265 -26.75 13.98 1.32
CA ILE A 265 -26.14 13.37 2.51
C ILE A 265 -25.02 14.27 3.04
N LEU A 266 -24.14 14.77 2.17
CA LEU A 266 -23.03 15.64 2.57
C LEU A 266 -23.52 16.88 3.32
N ASN A 267 -24.65 17.44 2.91
CA ASN A 267 -25.26 18.60 3.56
C ASN A 267 -25.75 18.32 5.00
N THR A 268 -25.84 17.06 5.41
CA THR A 268 -26.28 16.66 6.77
C THR A 268 -25.13 16.35 7.71
N ILE A 269 -23.90 16.25 7.22
CA ILE A 269 -22.74 15.85 8.02
C ILE A 269 -21.77 17.00 8.24
N THR A 270 -21.11 17.02 9.40
CA THR A 270 -20.03 17.98 9.67
C THR A 270 -18.85 17.72 8.74
N GLY A 271 -18.38 18.77 8.08
CA GLY A 271 -17.28 18.63 7.10
C GLY A 271 -17.73 18.24 5.69
N GLY A 272 -19.01 18.06 5.46
CA GLY A 272 -19.54 17.71 4.13
C GLY A 272 -19.22 18.75 3.06
N GLU A 273 -19.16 20.03 3.41
CA GLU A 273 -18.76 21.11 2.48
C GLU A 273 -17.33 20.95 1.97
N GLN A 274 -16.41 20.49 2.84
CA GLN A 274 -15.02 20.24 2.47
C GLN A 274 -14.91 19.06 1.50
N LEU A 275 -15.71 18.01 1.71
CA LEU A 275 -15.77 16.87 0.80
C LEU A 275 -16.40 17.26 -0.54
N GLU A 276 -17.49 18.04 -0.52
CA GLU A 276 -18.14 18.52 -1.75
C GLU A 276 -17.19 19.39 -2.59
N ALA A 277 -16.31 20.15 -1.95
CA ALA A 277 -15.33 21.02 -2.62
C ALA A 277 -14.15 20.27 -3.27
N LEU A 278 -14.02 18.94 -3.09
CA LEU A 278 -13.02 18.15 -3.75
C LEU A 278 -13.31 18.05 -5.26
N ASP A 279 -12.27 17.73 -6.05
CA ASP A 279 -12.42 17.51 -7.48
C ASP A 279 -13.58 16.53 -7.75
N PRO A 280 -14.49 16.81 -8.69
CA PRO A 280 -15.62 15.95 -9.00
C PRO A 280 -15.24 14.51 -9.38
N ASN A 281 -14.02 14.30 -9.87
CA ASN A 281 -13.50 12.97 -10.21
C ASN A 281 -12.88 12.22 -9.01
N TRP A 282 -12.83 12.84 -7.83
CA TRP A 282 -12.28 12.20 -6.64
C TRP A 282 -13.39 11.52 -5.85
N PRO A 283 -13.25 10.23 -5.52
CA PRO A 283 -14.17 9.55 -4.64
C PRO A 283 -14.03 10.04 -3.20
N HIS A 284 -15.10 9.92 -2.44
CA HIS A 284 -15.11 10.16 -1.00
C HIS A 284 -14.99 8.86 -0.20
N ILE A 285 -15.46 7.76 -0.77
CA ILE A 285 -15.50 6.45 -0.13
C ILE A 285 -14.94 5.41 -1.09
N GLN A 286 -14.13 4.51 -0.52
CA GLN A 286 -13.75 3.23 -1.12
C GLN A 286 -14.46 2.13 -0.34
N TYR A 287 -15.07 1.20 -1.07
CA TYR A 287 -15.68 0.00 -0.53
C TYR A 287 -14.82 -1.20 -0.89
N GLU A 288 -14.60 -2.06 0.08
CA GLU A 288 -13.92 -3.34 -0.10
C GLU A 288 -14.68 -4.43 0.65
N VAL A 289 -14.79 -5.61 0.05
CA VAL A 289 -15.24 -6.80 0.76
C VAL A 289 -14.02 -7.62 1.16
N ILE A 290 -13.86 -7.85 2.46
CA ILE A 290 -12.71 -8.57 2.99
C ILE A 290 -13.19 -9.90 3.56
N VAL A 291 -12.61 -10.99 3.06
CA VAL A 291 -13.00 -12.37 3.42
C VAL A 291 -12.35 -12.87 4.72
N CYS A 292 -12.11 -11.96 5.66
CA CYS A 292 -11.61 -12.30 6.98
C CYS A 292 -12.27 -11.45 8.06
N SER A 293 -12.35 -11.99 9.28
CA SER A 293 -12.57 -11.17 10.46
C SER A 293 -11.20 -10.72 10.99
N PHE A 294 -11.02 -9.43 11.16
CA PHE A 294 -9.88 -8.96 11.94
C PHE A 294 -10.07 -9.42 13.39
N PRO A 295 -9.08 -10.11 13.99
CA PRO A 295 -9.18 -10.44 15.40
C PRO A 295 -9.38 -9.14 16.18
N SER A 296 -10.31 -9.16 17.11
CA SER A 296 -10.85 -8.05 17.91
C SER A 296 -9.83 -7.36 18.83
N VAL A 297 -8.58 -7.23 18.41
CA VAL A 297 -7.52 -6.52 19.16
C VAL A 297 -7.74 -5.01 19.18
N LEU A 298 -8.55 -4.48 18.27
CA LEU A 298 -8.79 -3.03 18.15
C LEU A 298 -10.24 -2.58 18.39
N ILE A 299 -11.19 -3.51 18.49
CA ILE A 299 -12.58 -3.16 18.82
C ILE A 299 -12.99 -4.01 20.00
N PRO A 300 -13.27 -3.45 21.18
CA PRO A 300 -13.92 -4.21 22.23
C PRO A 300 -15.19 -4.84 21.63
N ARG A 301 -15.38 -6.15 21.79
CA ARG A 301 -16.65 -6.80 21.44
C ARG A 301 -17.78 -6.10 22.19
N THR A 302 -18.31 -5.06 21.62
CA THR A 302 -19.68 -4.67 21.87
C THR A 302 -20.47 -5.37 20.79
N ASP A 303 -21.27 -6.33 21.21
CA ASP A 303 -22.20 -7.07 20.36
C ASP A 303 -23.16 -6.11 19.70
N ILE A 304 -22.75 -5.54 18.56
CA ILE A 304 -23.62 -4.75 17.71
C ILE A 304 -24.20 -5.71 16.69
N TYR A 305 -25.25 -6.41 17.11
CA TYR A 305 -26.18 -7.03 16.21
C TYR A 305 -27.05 -5.91 15.63
N TRP A 306 -26.97 -5.68 14.34
CA TRP A 306 -28.00 -4.95 13.62
C TRP A 306 -29.13 -5.92 13.29
N PRO A 307 -30.39 -5.56 13.57
CA PRO A 307 -31.54 -6.40 13.26
C PRO A 307 -31.78 -6.58 11.75
#